data_46389c9c0fde0b1be0f2f374d9b1dd7e
#
_entry.id   46389c9c0fde0b1be0f2f374d9b1dd7e
#
_cell.length_a   1.000
_cell.length_b   1.000
_cell.length_c   1.000
_cell.angle_alpha   90.00
_cell.angle_beta   90.00
_cell.angle_gamma   90.00
#
_symmetry.space_group_name_H-M   'P 1'
#
loop_
_entity.id
_entity.type
_entity.pdbx_description
1 polymer ?
#
loop_
_entity_poly.entity_id
_entity_poly.type
_entity_poly.pdbx_seq_one_letter_code
_entity_poly.pdbx_strand_id
1 'polypeptide(L)'
;MKPIELVKLIRKSKPQLLGQMPDERAAKIILAALVEIRKEVESTSAGMLRVGGLGRFNVRVPKPKEGQDEKPEKRIVFRPAKPKQKVSNSPAGS
;
A
#
# COMPACT_ATOMS: atom_id res chain seq x y z
N MET A 1 -12.15 3.01 2.98
CA MET A 1 -12.38 1.57 2.75
C MET A 1 -12.03 0.79 4.00
N LYS A 2 -12.95 0.01 4.48
CA LYS A 2 -12.75 -0.78 5.70
C LYS A 2 -12.22 -2.16 5.35
N PRO A 3 -11.48 -2.79 6.27
CA PRO A 3 -10.98 -4.15 6.00
C PRO A 3 -12.06 -5.14 5.61
N ILE A 4 -13.25 -5.03 6.22
CA ILE A 4 -14.33 -5.95 5.88
C ILE A 4 -14.77 -5.79 4.42
N GLU A 5 -14.65 -4.59 3.89
CA GLU A 5 -14.97 -4.36 2.48
C GLU A 5 -13.97 -5.05 1.57
N LEU A 6 -12.70 -5.06 2.00
CA LEU A 6 -11.67 -5.77 1.24
C LEU A 6 -11.93 -7.28 1.27
N VAL A 7 -12.39 -7.79 2.41
CA VAL A 7 -12.74 -9.21 2.50
C VAL A 7 -13.82 -9.55 1.49
N LYS A 8 -14.84 -8.70 1.39
CA LYS A 8 -15.92 -8.95 0.44
C LYS A 8 -15.43 -8.93 -1.00
N LEU A 9 -14.52 -8.02 -1.31
CA LEU A 9 -13.95 -7.96 -2.65
C LEU A 9 -13.13 -9.21 -2.96
N ILE A 10 -12.37 -9.69 -1.98
CA ILE A 10 -11.58 -10.91 -2.17
C ILE A 10 -12.48 -12.12 -2.36
N ARG A 11 -13.55 -12.21 -1.58
CA ARG A 11 -14.48 -13.33 -1.75
C ARG A 11 -15.13 -13.32 -3.12
N LYS A 12 -15.35 -12.14 -3.65
CA LYS A 12 -15.96 -12.02 -4.97
C LYS A 12 -14.98 -12.38 -6.08
N SER A 13 -13.74 -11.95 -5.95
CA SER A 13 -12.76 -12.14 -7.02
C SER A 13 -11.99 -13.44 -6.89
N LYS A 14 -11.66 -13.85 -5.67
CA LYS A 14 -10.85 -15.05 -5.44
C LYS A 14 -11.34 -15.76 -4.18
N PRO A 15 -12.54 -16.33 -4.23
CA PRO A 15 -13.14 -16.91 -3.02
C PRO A 15 -12.31 -18.05 -2.43
N GLN A 16 -11.56 -18.77 -3.25
CA GLN A 16 -10.77 -19.88 -2.75
C GLN A 16 -9.64 -19.46 -1.83
N LEU A 17 -9.22 -18.20 -1.88
CA LEU A 17 -8.16 -17.75 -1.01
C LEU A 17 -8.60 -17.67 0.44
N LEU A 18 -9.84 -17.30 0.68
CA LEU A 18 -10.36 -17.21 2.03
C LEU A 18 -10.92 -18.53 2.50
N GLY A 19 -11.40 -19.35 1.55
CA GLY A 19 -11.97 -20.64 1.89
C GLY A 19 -13.08 -20.48 2.92
N GLN A 20 -13.00 -21.24 4.00
CA GLN A 20 -14.02 -21.20 5.04
C GLN A 20 -13.69 -20.24 6.18
N MET A 21 -12.67 -19.43 6.00
CA MET A 21 -12.31 -18.48 7.05
C MET A 21 -13.44 -17.48 7.25
N PRO A 22 -13.85 -17.24 8.52
CA PRO A 22 -14.86 -16.22 8.76
C PRO A 22 -14.40 -14.85 8.31
N ASP A 23 -15.35 -14.06 7.83
CA ASP A 23 -15.03 -12.72 7.34
C ASP A 23 -14.39 -11.86 8.41
N GLU A 24 -14.85 -12.00 9.66
CA GLU A 24 -14.28 -11.20 10.74
C GLU A 24 -12.81 -11.51 10.96
N ARG A 25 -12.44 -12.78 10.88
CA ARG A 25 -11.05 -13.16 11.03
C ARG A 25 -10.23 -12.66 9.87
N ALA A 26 -10.75 -12.80 8.66
CA ALA A 26 -10.05 -12.30 7.47
C ALA A 26 -9.84 -10.80 7.56
N ALA A 27 -10.85 -10.07 8.03
CA ALA A 27 -10.74 -8.63 8.19
C ALA A 27 -9.67 -8.25 9.21
N LYS A 28 -9.54 -9.03 10.28
CA LYS A 28 -8.50 -8.76 11.27
C LYS A 28 -7.11 -8.97 10.70
N ILE A 29 -6.94 -10.00 9.89
CA ILE A 29 -5.66 -10.26 9.25
C ILE A 29 -5.31 -9.12 8.30
N ILE A 30 -6.29 -8.69 7.51
CA ILE A 30 -6.08 -7.59 6.58
C ILE A 30 -5.73 -6.31 7.33
N LEU A 31 -6.46 -6.02 8.40
CA LEU A 31 -6.17 -4.85 9.19
C LEU A 31 -4.76 -4.87 9.76
N ALA A 32 -4.34 -6.03 10.26
CA ALA A 32 -2.99 -6.17 10.79
C ALA A 32 -1.95 -5.90 9.70
N ALA A 33 -2.20 -6.41 8.49
CA ALA A 33 -1.28 -6.17 7.39
C ALA A 33 -1.21 -4.68 7.04
N LEU A 34 -2.34 -4.01 7.00
CA LEU A 34 -2.38 -2.59 6.69
C LEU A 34 -1.65 -1.77 7.74
N VAL A 35 -1.83 -2.14 9.00
CA VAL A 35 -1.15 -1.44 10.10
C VAL A 35 0.37 -1.61 9.99
N GLU A 36 0.82 -2.82 9.66
CA GLU A 36 2.25 -3.04 9.51
C GLU A 36 2.82 -2.23 8.35
N ILE A 37 2.09 -2.14 7.25
CA ILE A 37 2.51 -1.32 6.13
C ILE A 37 2.64 0.14 6.55
N ARG A 38 1.64 0.63 7.30
CA ARG A 38 1.68 2.01 7.77
C ARG A 38 2.89 2.26 8.65
N LYS A 39 3.19 1.31 9.54
CA LYS A 39 4.35 1.45 10.42
C LYS A 39 5.64 1.51 9.63
N GLU A 40 5.75 0.68 8.60
CA GLU A 40 6.94 0.69 7.76
C GLU A 40 7.09 2.01 7.03
N VAL A 41 6.00 2.54 6.51
CA VAL A 41 6.05 3.84 5.84
C VAL A 41 6.46 4.93 6.82
N GLU A 42 5.88 4.91 8.02
CA GLU A 42 6.18 5.92 9.03
C GLU A 42 7.62 5.84 9.52
N SER A 43 8.18 4.64 9.56
CA SER A 43 9.55 4.47 10.02
C SER A 43 10.58 4.75 8.93
N THR A 44 10.15 4.85 7.68
CA THR A 44 11.05 5.19 6.60
C THR A 44 11.38 6.68 6.66
N SER A 45 12.65 7.01 6.89
CA SER A 45 13.03 8.42 7.01
C SER A 45 13.08 9.10 5.66
N ALA A 46 13.59 8.40 4.65
CA ALA A 46 13.61 8.92 3.28
C ALA A 46 13.88 7.74 2.36
N GLY A 47 13.32 7.81 1.16
CA GLY A 47 13.54 6.76 0.20
C GLY A 47 12.24 6.15 -0.28
N MET A 48 12.33 4.92 -0.76
CA MET A 48 11.20 4.25 -1.36
C MET A 48 10.91 2.94 -0.65
N LEU A 49 9.65 2.75 -0.31
CA LEU A 49 9.17 1.50 0.25
C LEU A 49 8.28 0.83 -0.79
N ARG A 50 8.66 -0.35 -1.22
CA ARG A 50 7.88 -1.08 -2.19
C ARG A 50 7.03 -2.13 -1.48
N VAL A 51 5.74 -2.10 -1.74
CA VAL A 51 4.81 -3.07 -1.19
C VAL A 51 4.29 -3.90 -2.34
N GLY A 52 4.68 -5.17 -2.38
CA GLY A 52 4.29 -6.04 -3.48
C GLY A 52 2.78 -6.13 -3.61
N GLY A 53 2.29 -6.02 -4.84
CA GLY A 53 0.87 -6.08 -5.11
C GLY A 53 0.13 -4.78 -4.91
N LEU A 54 0.72 -3.82 -4.20
CA LEU A 54 0.06 -2.55 -3.93
C LEU A 54 0.69 -1.41 -4.71
N GLY A 55 2.00 -1.26 -4.59
CA GLY A 55 2.69 -0.16 -5.23
C GLY A 55 3.91 0.23 -4.42
N ARG A 56 4.29 1.48 -4.53
CA ARG A 56 5.44 1.97 -3.81
C ARG A 56 5.14 3.32 -3.19
N PHE A 57 5.76 3.55 -2.04
CA PHE A 57 5.65 4.81 -1.33
C PHE A 57 6.98 5.51 -1.40
N ASN A 58 6.98 6.72 -1.92
CA ASN A 58 8.17 7.57 -1.91
C ASN A 58 8.07 8.49 -0.72
N VAL A 59 9.03 8.37 0.18
CA VAL A 59 9.06 9.19 1.39
C VAL A 59 10.14 10.23 1.21
N ARG A 60 9.77 11.48 1.35
CA ARG A 60 10.69 12.60 1.21
C ARG A 60 10.57 13.52 2.41
N VAL A 61 11.71 14.00 2.85
CA VAL A 61 11.74 15.02 3.89
C VAL A 61 12.30 16.26 3.22
N PRO A 62 11.46 17.26 2.94
CA PRO A 62 11.97 18.47 2.30
C PRO A 62 12.90 19.21 3.23
N LYS A 63 13.88 19.88 2.65
CA LYS A 63 14.79 20.67 3.44
C LYS A 63 14.07 21.90 3.98
N PRO A 64 14.27 22.24 5.24
CA PRO A 64 13.65 23.44 5.78
C PRO A 64 14.23 24.66 5.07
N LYS A 65 13.37 25.63 4.84
CA LYS A 65 13.81 26.87 4.27
C LYS A 65 14.57 27.64 5.33
N GLU A 66 15.55 28.36 4.86
CA GLU A 66 16.36 29.17 5.75
C GLU A 66 15.47 30.16 6.49
N GLY A 67 15.65 30.23 7.80
CA GLY A 67 14.89 31.16 8.62
C GLY A 67 13.58 30.60 9.14
N GLN A 68 13.23 29.38 8.77
CA GLN A 68 12.02 28.75 9.29
C GLN A 68 12.36 27.85 10.46
N ASP A 69 11.56 27.98 11.50
CA ASP A 69 11.75 27.16 12.69
C ASP A 69 10.96 25.87 12.64
N GLU A 70 10.06 25.74 11.68
CA GLU A 70 9.23 24.58 11.61
C GLU A 70 10.01 23.38 11.10
N LYS A 71 9.73 22.25 11.69
CA LYS A 71 10.31 21.02 11.21
C LYS A 71 9.68 20.66 9.88
N PRO A 72 10.49 20.21 8.91
CA PRO A 72 9.91 19.81 7.64
C PRO A 72 9.03 18.60 7.83
N GLU A 73 7.88 18.63 7.17
CA GLU A 73 6.96 17.51 7.23
C GLU A 73 7.36 16.48 6.20
N LYS A 74 7.24 15.23 6.61
CA LYS A 74 7.46 14.13 5.71
C LYS A 74 6.41 14.14 4.62
N ARG A 75 6.84 14.01 3.39
CA ARG A 75 5.93 13.89 2.27
C ARG A 75 5.93 12.47 1.78
N ILE A 76 4.76 11.90 1.68
CA ILE A 76 4.61 10.52 1.24
C ILE A 76 3.79 10.52 -0.03
N VAL A 77 4.40 10.03 -1.11
CA VAL A 77 3.74 9.96 -2.40
C VAL A 77 3.57 8.48 -2.75
N PHE A 78 2.34 8.09 -3.01
CA PHE A 78 2.03 6.72 -3.36
C PHE A 78 1.93 6.60 -4.88
N ARG A 79 2.61 5.58 -5.41
CA ARG A 79 2.49 5.23 -6.82
C ARG A 79 2.03 3.80 -6.92
N PRO A 80 0.84 3.57 -7.49
CA PRO A 80 0.32 2.21 -7.58
C PRO A 80 1.19 1.36 -8.49
N ALA A 81 1.23 0.07 -8.18
CA ALA A 81 1.93 -0.88 -9.02
C ALA A 81 1.21 -0.98 -10.34
N LYS A 82 1.98 -1.11 -11.42
CA LYS A 82 1.39 -1.36 -12.72
C LYS A 82 0.82 -2.75 -12.73
N PRO A 83 -0.41 -2.94 -13.23
CA PRO A 83 -0.93 -4.29 -13.35
C PRO A 83 -0.03 -5.07 -14.29
N LYS A 84 0.20 -6.31 -13.96
CA LYS A 84 0.91 -7.17 -14.88
C LYS A 84 -0.01 -7.53 -15.99
N GLN A 85 0.20 -6.89 -17.06
CA GLN A 85 -0.58 -7.20 -18.21
C GLN A 85 -0.07 -8.42 -18.76
N LYS A 86 -0.72 -8.99 -18.94
CA LYS A 86 -0.20 -9.98 -19.56
C LYS A 86 -0.01 -9.67 -20.78
N VAL A 87 0.18 -9.34 -21.25
CA VAL A 87 0.13 -8.88 -22.11
C VAL A 87 0.60 -8.70 -22.73
N SER A 88 0.40 -8.80 -23.07
CA SER A 88 0.57 -8.51 -23.53
C SER A 88 0.92 -7.97 -24.03
N ASN A 89 0.95 -7.88 -24.53
CA ASN A 89 1.11 -7.24 -24.91
C ASN A 89 1.61 -6.41 -24.93
N SER A 90 1.72 -6.18 -24.96
CA SER A 90 1.93 -5.26 -24.87
C SER A 90 2.69 -4.74 -24.77
N PRO A 91 2.85 -4.42 -25.28
CA PRO A 91 3.65 -3.70 -25.07
C PRO A 91 3.67 -2.74 -24.60
N ALA A 92 3.56 -2.56 -24.68
CA ALA A 92 3.64 -1.70 -24.25
C ALA A 92 3.77 -1.44 -23.36
N GLY A 93 3.89 -1.48 -23.18
CA GLY A 93 4.00 -1.23 -22.31
C GLY A 93 4.07 -1.52 -21.86
N SER A 94 4.07 -1.74 -22.34
CA SER A 94 4.00 -1.94 -21.86
C SER A 94 4.32 -1.90 -21.48
#